data_a6bb4c6dcba322275abf577f28845847
#
_entry.id   a6bb4c6dcba322275abf577f28845847
#
_cell.length_a   1.000
_cell.length_b   1.000
_cell.length_c   1.000
_cell.angle_alpha   90.00
_cell.angle_beta   90.00
_cell.angle_gamma   90.00
#
_symmetry.space_group_name_H-M   'P 1'
#
loop_
_entity.id
_entity.type
_entity.pdbx_description
1 polymer ?
#
loop_
_entity_poly.entity_id
_entity_poly.type
_entity_poly.pdbx_seq_one_letter_code
_entity_poly.pdbx_strand_id
1 'polypeptide(L)'
;LFRSGLFAGLARMEVASVNLPVAVLIWAMVYTMMVGVDFGSIRRVGEEPRGLIITLVVNWLIKPFTMAALGVLFFEYVFAGLIPSEDAQAYLAGVILLGAAPCTAMVFVWSNLTRGDPTYTLVQVSVNDLIMVVAFAPIVALLLGVTDIVVPWDTLLLSVLLYIVVPLAAGILTRNRLVAQGGEAAVEAFRDRIKPLTMAALLITVVLLFGFQGEKILANPLVIVLIAVPLLIQSYGIFAIAYGAARALRVPFDIAAPCAMIGTSNFFELAVAVAISLFGLNSGAALATVVGVL
;
A
#
# COMPACT_ATOMS: atom_id res chain seq x y z
N LEU A 1 -12.54 -26.33 4.20
CA LEU A 1 -11.98 -25.27 5.08
C LEU A 1 -12.69 -23.92 4.85
N PHE A 2 -12.92 -23.49 3.60
CA PHE A 2 -13.49 -22.17 3.29
C PHE A 2 -15.02 -22.05 3.53
N ARG A 3 -15.75 -23.15 3.64
CA ARG A 3 -17.16 -23.21 4.06
C ARG A 3 -17.36 -23.28 5.58
N SER A 4 -16.29 -23.12 6.36
CA SER A 4 -16.43 -23.13 7.83
C SER A 4 -17.24 -21.90 8.27
N GLY A 5 -18.20 -22.11 9.17
CA GLY A 5 -19.03 -21.03 9.71
C GLY A 5 -18.25 -19.88 10.36
N LEU A 6 -16.94 -20.08 10.60
CA LEU A 6 -16.02 -19.07 11.11
C LEU A 6 -15.80 -17.93 10.12
N PHE A 7 -15.45 -18.22 8.85
CA PHE A 7 -15.26 -17.16 7.85
C PHE A 7 -16.58 -16.44 7.53
N ALA A 8 -17.68 -17.18 7.44
CA ALA A 8 -19.01 -16.59 7.25
C ALA A 8 -19.43 -15.71 8.44
N GLY A 9 -19.07 -16.09 9.66
CA GLY A 9 -19.32 -15.29 10.87
C GLY A 9 -18.51 -14.00 10.87
N LEU A 10 -17.21 -14.08 10.56
CA LEU A 10 -16.31 -12.92 10.51
C LEU A 10 -16.67 -11.95 9.36
N ALA A 11 -17.09 -12.48 8.21
CA ALA A 11 -17.56 -11.67 7.08
C ALA A 11 -18.82 -10.86 7.41
N ARG A 12 -19.71 -11.37 8.29
CA ARG A 12 -20.93 -10.66 8.72
C ARG A 12 -20.71 -9.54 9.72
N MET A 13 -19.51 -9.41 10.29
CA MET A 13 -19.15 -8.36 11.24
C MET A 13 -18.83 -7.06 10.49
N GLU A 14 -19.79 -6.54 9.73
CA GLU A 14 -19.68 -5.31 8.96
C GLU A 14 -20.52 -4.19 9.60
N VAL A 15 -19.92 -2.99 9.64
CA VAL A 15 -20.57 -1.74 10.02
C VAL A 15 -20.24 -0.69 8.97
N ALA A 16 -21.26 -0.14 8.30
CA ALA A 16 -21.10 0.86 7.23
C ALA A 16 -20.07 0.45 6.14
N SER A 17 -20.21 -0.77 5.63
CA SER A 17 -19.33 -1.39 4.62
C SER A 17 -17.88 -1.64 5.08
N VAL A 18 -17.59 -1.53 6.38
CA VAL A 18 -16.29 -1.81 6.97
C VAL A 18 -16.37 -3.13 7.73
N ASN A 19 -15.57 -4.12 7.31
CA ASN A 19 -15.42 -5.36 8.06
C ASN A 19 -14.56 -5.12 9.29
N LEU A 20 -15.15 -5.18 10.50
CA LEU A 20 -14.49 -4.84 11.75
C LEU A 20 -13.22 -5.66 12.04
N PRO A 21 -13.20 -7.00 11.90
CA PRO A 21 -11.98 -7.79 12.07
C PRO A 21 -10.83 -7.33 11.18
N VAL A 22 -11.10 -7.11 9.90
CA VAL A 22 -10.09 -6.64 8.94
C VAL A 22 -9.63 -5.22 9.28
N ALA A 23 -10.55 -4.33 9.63
CA ALA A 23 -10.24 -2.95 10.01
C ALA A 23 -9.32 -2.88 11.24
N VAL A 24 -9.57 -3.68 12.27
CA VAL A 24 -8.72 -3.74 13.47
C VAL A 24 -7.31 -4.24 13.13
N LEU A 25 -7.20 -5.24 12.28
CA LEU A 25 -5.91 -5.78 11.86
C LEU A 25 -5.12 -4.75 11.02
N ILE A 26 -5.78 -4.10 10.06
CA ILE A 26 -5.18 -3.02 9.26
C ILE A 26 -4.75 -1.87 10.16
N TRP A 27 -5.58 -1.49 11.11
CA TRP A 27 -5.26 -0.45 12.09
C TRP A 27 -4.02 -0.80 12.92
N ALA A 28 -3.91 -2.04 13.39
CA ALA A 28 -2.72 -2.51 14.12
C ALA A 28 -1.45 -2.40 13.28
N MET A 29 -1.53 -2.71 11.98
CA MET A 29 -0.39 -2.59 11.05
C MET A 29 -0.05 -1.12 10.77
N VAL A 30 -1.02 -0.32 10.33
CA VAL A 30 -0.81 1.08 9.93
C VAL A 30 -0.36 1.94 11.12
N TYR A 31 -0.96 1.78 12.30
CA TYR A 31 -0.53 2.49 13.51
C TYR A 31 0.94 2.27 13.84
N THR A 32 1.40 1.03 13.77
CA THR A 32 2.81 0.69 14.04
C THR A 32 3.76 1.39 13.08
N MET A 33 3.37 1.48 11.81
CA MET A 33 4.14 2.21 10.79
C MET A 33 4.17 3.70 11.11
N MET A 34 3.03 4.29 11.45
CA MET A 34 2.90 5.73 11.71
C MET A 34 3.66 6.19 12.97
N VAL A 35 3.87 5.32 13.97
CA VAL A 35 4.79 5.60 15.10
C VAL A 35 6.23 5.81 14.62
N GLY A 36 6.61 5.19 13.51
CA GLY A 36 7.93 5.34 12.91
C GLY A 36 8.17 6.67 12.16
N VAL A 37 7.11 7.43 11.81
CA VAL A 37 7.23 8.67 11.05
C VAL A 37 7.96 9.73 11.88
N ASP A 38 9.11 10.21 11.37
CA ASP A 38 9.93 11.24 12.01
C ASP A 38 9.91 12.55 11.23
N PHE A 39 9.13 13.51 11.72
CA PHE A 39 9.07 14.85 11.12
C PHE A 39 10.36 15.66 11.32
N GLY A 40 11.18 15.33 12.33
CA GLY A 40 12.46 15.96 12.59
C GLY A 40 13.51 15.61 11.52
N SER A 41 13.45 14.38 11.00
CA SER A 41 14.36 13.89 9.96
C SER A 41 14.16 14.60 8.61
N ILE A 42 12.97 15.14 8.34
CA ILE A 42 12.67 15.88 7.10
C ILE A 42 13.60 17.06 6.89
N ARG A 43 14.12 17.67 7.96
CA ARG A 43 15.10 18.77 7.86
C ARG A 43 16.44 18.33 7.25
N ARG A 44 16.76 17.03 7.24
CA ARG A 44 18.00 16.47 6.66
C ARG A 44 17.92 16.23 5.15
N VAL A 45 16.77 16.49 4.52
CA VAL A 45 16.55 16.39 3.06
C VAL A 45 17.59 17.16 2.25
N GLY A 46 18.19 18.22 2.83
CA GLY A 46 19.16 19.08 2.14
C GLY A 46 20.47 18.41 1.75
N GLU A 47 20.81 17.24 2.32
CA GLU A 47 22.12 16.61 2.09
C GLU A 47 22.20 15.89 0.73
N GLU A 48 21.11 15.23 0.29
CA GLU A 48 21.05 14.56 -1.02
C GLU A 48 19.62 14.62 -1.60
N PRO A 49 19.19 15.78 -2.11
CA PRO A 49 17.81 16.00 -2.57
C PRO A 49 17.43 15.15 -3.79
N ARG A 50 18.42 14.71 -4.61
CA ARG A 50 18.19 13.95 -5.84
C ARG A 50 17.45 12.65 -5.58
N GLY A 51 17.86 11.89 -4.58
CA GLY A 51 17.23 10.62 -4.21
C GLY A 51 15.76 10.83 -3.79
N LEU A 52 15.47 11.84 -2.97
CA LEU A 52 14.11 12.16 -2.57
C LEU A 52 13.26 12.60 -3.75
N ILE A 53 13.77 13.48 -4.62
CA ILE A 53 13.04 13.93 -5.83
C ILE A 53 12.68 12.74 -6.72
N ILE A 54 13.63 11.82 -6.96
CA ILE A 54 13.37 10.59 -7.73
C ILE A 54 12.23 9.80 -7.09
N THR A 55 12.30 9.55 -5.77
CA THR A 55 11.28 8.79 -5.06
C THR A 55 9.90 9.45 -5.18
N LEU A 56 9.82 10.77 -5.01
CA LEU A 56 8.57 11.52 -5.09
C LEU A 56 7.98 11.50 -6.52
N VAL A 57 8.80 11.77 -7.53
CA VAL A 57 8.38 11.75 -8.93
C VAL A 57 7.91 10.35 -9.33
N VAL A 58 8.66 9.33 -8.96
CA VAL A 58 8.29 7.94 -9.27
C VAL A 58 7.00 7.55 -8.56
N ASN A 59 6.86 7.81 -7.27
CA ASN A 59 5.70 7.36 -6.50
C ASN A 59 4.41 8.10 -6.82
N TRP A 60 4.48 9.38 -7.12
CA TRP A 60 3.28 10.23 -7.21
C TRP A 60 2.94 10.67 -8.64
N LEU A 61 3.92 10.66 -9.58
CA LEU A 61 3.70 11.06 -10.97
C LEU A 61 3.88 9.93 -11.98
N ILE A 62 4.66 8.88 -11.69
CA ILE A 62 4.90 7.80 -12.65
C ILE A 62 4.07 6.56 -12.29
N LYS A 63 4.27 6.04 -11.09
CA LYS A 63 3.73 4.75 -10.66
C LYS A 63 2.19 4.65 -10.74
N PRO A 64 1.38 5.59 -10.20
CA PRO A 64 -0.07 5.49 -10.27
C PRO A 64 -0.59 5.45 -11.70
N PHE A 65 -0.05 6.31 -12.56
CA PHE A 65 -0.48 6.44 -13.96
C PHE A 65 -0.04 5.24 -14.80
N THR A 66 1.17 4.75 -14.61
CA THR A 66 1.63 3.54 -15.30
C THR A 66 0.88 2.30 -14.84
N MET A 67 0.48 2.22 -13.56
CA MET A 67 -0.36 1.13 -13.08
C MET A 67 -1.75 1.16 -13.70
N ALA A 68 -2.38 2.33 -13.77
CA ALA A 68 -3.66 2.50 -14.44
C ALA A 68 -3.56 2.13 -15.93
N ALA A 69 -2.53 2.61 -16.63
CA ALA A 69 -2.29 2.29 -18.03
C ALA A 69 -2.07 0.78 -18.26
N LEU A 70 -1.27 0.11 -17.43
CA LEU A 70 -1.10 -1.34 -17.48
C LEU A 70 -2.40 -2.07 -17.16
N GLY A 71 -3.15 -1.61 -16.15
CA GLY A 71 -4.45 -2.19 -15.82
C GLY A 71 -5.42 -2.13 -17.00
N VAL A 72 -5.58 -0.96 -17.62
CA VAL A 72 -6.41 -0.80 -18.82
C VAL A 72 -5.90 -1.70 -19.95
N LEU A 73 -4.59 -1.64 -20.26
CA LEU A 73 -4.00 -2.46 -21.33
C LEU A 73 -4.29 -3.95 -21.14
N PHE A 74 -4.08 -4.47 -19.94
CA PHE A 74 -4.23 -5.90 -19.71
C PHE A 74 -5.68 -6.32 -19.55
N PHE A 75 -6.49 -5.63 -18.75
CA PHE A 75 -7.85 -6.07 -18.44
C PHE A 75 -8.85 -5.74 -19.54
N GLU A 76 -8.68 -4.63 -20.27
CA GLU A 76 -9.63 -4.25 -21.30
C GLU A 76 -9.23 -4.76 -22.70
N TYR A 77 -7.93 -4.97 -22.97
CA TYR A 77 -7.46 -5.37 -24.30
C TYR A 77 -6.84 -6.76 -24.32
N VAL A 78 -5.80 -7.03 -23.53
CA VAL A 78 -5.05 -8.29 -23.62
C VAL A 78 -5.87 -9.47 -23.09
N PHE A 79 -6.60 -9.27 -22.01
CA PHE A 79 -7.40 -10.31 -21.35
C PHE A 79 -8.91 -10.21 -21.63
N ALA A 80 -9.34 -9.34 -22.54
CA ALA A 80 -10.75 -9.10 -22.89
C ALA A 80 -11.53 -10.38 -23.25
N GLY A 81 -10.87 -11.39 -23.82
CA GLY A 81 -11.48 -12.69 -24.13
C GLY A 81 -11.42 -13.72 -23.00
N LEU A 82 -10.73 -13.43 -21.89
CA LEU A 82 -10.48 -14.36 -20.79
C LEU A 82 -11.24 -13.97 -19.52
N ILE A 83 -11.59 -12.69 -19.35
CA ILE A 83 -12.24 -12.14 -18.17
C ILE A 83 -13.55 -11.44 -18.60
N PRO A 84 -14.69 -11.68 -17.91
CA PRO A 84 -15.90 -10.89 -18.11
C PRO A 84 -15.64 -9.40 -17.84
N SER A 85 -16.29 -8.51 -18.61
CA SER A 85 -16.06 -7.05 -18.52
C SER A 85 -16.30 -6.47 -17.12
N GLU A 86 -17.31 -6.95 -16.40
CA GLU A 86 -17.61 -6.52 -15.02
C GLU A 86 -16.47 -6.88 -14.05
N ASP A 87 -15.91 -8.08 -14.16
CA ASP A 87 -14.77 -8.52 -13.36
C ASP A 87 -13.50 -7.77 -13.75
N ALA A 88 -13.28 -7.49 -15.04
CA ALA A 88 -12.14 -6.72 -15.54
C ALA A 88 -12.09 -5.31 -14.93
N GLN A 89 -13.23 -4.61 -14.88
CA GLN A 89 -13.32 -3.29 -14.24
C GLN A 89 -13.05 -3.37 -12.73
N ALA A 90 -13.55 -4.41 -12.06
CA ALA A 90 -13.29 -4.60 -10.65
C ALA A 90 -11.79 -4.87 -10.36
N TYR A 91 -11.11 -5.68 -11.19
CA TYR A 91 -9.67 -5.91 -11.05
C TYR A 91 -8.87 -4.65 -11.38
N LEU A 92 -9.27 -3.90 -12.41
CA LEU A 92 -8.68 -2.60 -12.76
C LEU A 92 -8.73 -1.64 -11.58
N ALA A 93 -9.88 -1.52 -10.91
CA ALA A 93 -10.01 -0.69 -9.72
C ALA A 93 -9.04 -1.11 -8.61
N GLY A 94 -8.91 -2.41 -8.36
CA GLY A 94 -8.02 -2.93 -7.32
C GLY A 94 -6.53 -2.65 -7.61
N VAL A 95 -6.06 -2.83 -8.86
CA VAL A 95 -4.67 -2.54 -9.20
C VAL A 95 -4.38 -1.03 -9.20
N ILE A 96 -5.35 -0.18 -9.57
CA ILE A 96 -5.22 1.28 -9.43
C ILE A 96 -5.04 1.66 -7.96
N LEU A 97 -5.85 1.11 -7.05
CA LEU A 97 -5.71 1.36 -5.62
C LEU A 97 -4.33 0.93 -5.09
N LEU A 98 -3.82 -0.22 -5.53
CA LEU A 98 -2.47 -0.68 -5.17
C LEU A 98 -1.38 0.27 -5.66
N GLY A 99 -1.47 0.70 -6.92
CA GLY A 99 -0.48 1.58 -7.52
C GLY A 99 -0.49 3.02 -6.99
N ALA A 100 -1.59 3.44 -6.34
CA ALA A 100 -1.79 4.81 -5.89
C ALA A 100 -0.98 5.21 -4.65
N ALA A 101 -0.48 4.26 -3.86
CA ALA A 101 0.32 4.55 -2.67
C ALA A 101 1.55 3.66 -2.55
N PRO A 102 2.72 4.22 -2.17
CA PRO A 102 3.92 3.44 -1.85
C PRO A 102 3.79 2.79 -0.47
N CYS A 103 4.28 1.55 -0.31
CA CYS A 103 4.44 0.94 1.02
C CYS A 103 5.70 1.48 1.69
N THR A 104 5.58 1.76 2.97
CA THR A 104 6.68 2.32 3.77
C THR A 104 7.19 1.38 4.87
N ALA A 105 6.43 0.34 5.21
CA ALA A 105 6.78 -0.60 6.28
C ALA A 105 7.93 -1.55 5.94
N MET A 106 7.80 -2.26 4.84
CA MET A 106 8.79 -3.27 4.43
C MET A 106 10.06 -2.67 3.86
N VAL A 107 10.02 -1.41 3.47
CA VAL A 107 11.16 -0.70 2.89
C VAL A 107 12.37 -0.66 3.82
N PHE A 108 12.17 -0.53 5.13
CA PHE A 108 13.27 -0.59 6.10
C PHE A 108 13.99 -1.94 6.10
N VAL A 109 13.25 -3.03 5.95
CA VAL A 109 13.83 -4.38 5.85
C VAL A 109 14.66 -4.50 4.57
N TRP A 110 14.10 -4.09 3.45
CA TRP A 110 14.78 -4.14 2.15
C TRP A 110 15.98 -3.18 2.10
N SER A 111 15.85 -1.98 2.67
CA SER A 111 16.96 -1.02 2.78
C SER A 111 18.12 -1.62 3.57
N ASN A 112 17.86 -2.24 4.72
CA ASN A 112 18.89 -2.89 5.51
C ASN A 112 19.56 -4.06 4.74
N LEU A 113 18.78 -4.88 4.06
CA LEU A 113 19.30 -6.01 3.26
C LEU A 113 20.19 -5.54 2.10
N THR A 114 19.90 -4.38 1.52
CA THR A 114 20.68 -3.77 0.44
C THR A 114 21.76 -2.82 0.94
N ARG A 115 22.00 -2.74 2.26
CA ARG A 115 22.94 -1.79 2.89
C ARG A 115 22.62 -0.33 2.57
N GLY A 116 21.34 0.00 2.49
CA GLY A 116 20.87 1.36 2.34
C GLY A 116 21.08 2.19 3.61
N ASP A 117 21.18 3.51 3.46
CA ASP A 117 21.27 4.44 4.58
C ASP A 117 19.92 4.43 5.36
N PRO A 118 19.91 4.02 6.64
CA PRO A 118 18.68 3.95 7.42
C PRO A 118 18.06 5.33 7.68
N THR A 119 18.91 6.33 7.89
CA THR A 119 18.49 7.71 8.17
C THR A 119 17.82 8.31 6.95
N TYR A 120 18.43 8.14 5.79
CA TYR A 120 17.87 8.62 4.54
C TYR A 120 16.59 7.86 4.16
N THR A 121 16.57 6.55 4.38
CA THR A 121 15.35 5.73 4.20
C THR A 121 14.20 6.27 5.05
N LEU A 122 14.47 6.62 6.31
CA LEU A 122 13.47 7.21 7.21
C LEU A 122 12.92 8.54 6.68
N VAL A 123 13.79 9.40 6.15
CA VAL A 123 13.36 10.67 5.52
C VAL A 123 12.44 10.42 4.33
N GLN A 124 12.83 9.53 3.42
CA GLN A 124 12.03 9.20 2.24
C GLN A 124 10.66 8.65 2.63
N VAL A 125 10.61 7.73 3.58
CA VAL A 125 9.36 7.16 4.12
C VAL A 125 8.49 8.25 4.71
N SER A 126 9.03 9.06 5.63
CA SER A 126 8.25 10.10 6.32
C SER A 126 7.65 11.13 5.36
N VAL A 127 8.41 11.54 4.33
CA VAL A 127 7.90 12.48 3.32
C VAL A 127 6.80 11.83 2.46
N ASN A 128 6.97 10.58 2.03
CA ASN A 128 5.94 9.88 1.28
C ASN A 128 4.65 9.67 2.08
N ASP A 129 4.75 9.33 3.37
CA ASP A 129 3.58 9.18 4.25
C ASP A 129 2.81 10.49 4.43
N LEU A 130 3.51 11.62 4.51
CA LEU A 130 2.85 12.94 4.57
C LEU A 130 2.12 13.28 3.26
N ILE A 131 2.78 13.05 2.13
CA ILE A 131 2.16 13.30 0.82
C ILE A 131 0.95 12.40 0.62
N MET A 132 1.02 11.15 1.08
CA MET A 132 -0.08 10.19 0.98
C MET A 132 -1.37 10.72 1.60
N VAL A 133 -1.31 11.44 2.72
CA VAL A 133 -2.51 12.03 3.38
C VAL A 133 -3.31 12.92 2.43
N VAL A 134 -2.63 13.67 1.56
CA VAL A 134 -3.27 14.66 0.69
C VAL A 134 -3.38 14.19 -0.77
N ALA A 135 -2.48 13.33 -1.25
CA ALA A 135 -2.39 12.96 -2.65
C ALA A 135 -3.17 11.68 -2.98
N PHE A 136 -3.32 10.75 -2.03
CA PHE A 136 -3.93 9.45 -2.31
C PHE A 136 -5.37 9.57 -2.85
N ALA A 137 -6.26 10.28 -2.13
CA ALA A 137 -7.65 10.40 -2.54
C ALA A 137 -7.83 11.09 -3.90
N PRO A 138 -7.19 12.24 -4.19
CA PRO A 138 -7.28 12.87 -5.50
C PRO A 138 -6.75 12.00 -6.64
N ILE A 139 -5.64 11.29 -6.45
CA ILE A 139 -5.06 10.40 -7.47
C ILE A 139 -5.99 9.23 -7.74
N VAL A 140 -6.50 8.57 -6.70
CA VAL A 140 -7.44 7.45 -6.84
C VAL A 140 -8.71 7.90 -7.55
N ALA A 141 -9.31 9.02 -7.13
CA ALA A 141 -10.52 9.53 -7.75
C ALA A 141 -10.31 9.92 -9.22
N LEU A 142 -9.16 10.54 -9.54
CA LEU A 142 -8.81 10.87 -10.91
C LEU A 142 -8.67 9.61 -11.77
N LEU A 143 -7.90 8.63 -11.31
CA LEU A 143 -7.59 7.44 -12.11
C LEU A 143 -8.82 6.53 -12.28
N LEU A 144 -9.62 6.34 -11.23
CA LEU A 144 -10.86 5.59 -11.32
C LEU A 144 -11.90 6.34 -12.20
N GLY A 145 -11.97 7.66 -12.08
CA GLY A 145 -12.85 8.48 -12.92
C GLY A 145 -12.48 8.44 -14.41
N VAL A 146 -11.19 8.44 -14.75
CA VAL A 146 -10.73 8.31 -16.15
C VAL A 146 -11.03 6.92 -16.74
N THR A 147 -11.15 5.90 -15.88
CA THR A 147 -11.52 4.54 -16.30
C THR A 147 -13.02 4.24 -16.14
N ASP A 148 -13.85 5.28 -16.10
CA ASP A 148 -15.33 5.19 -15.96
C ASP A 148 -15.82 4.45 -14.70
N ILE A 149 -14.96 4.32 -13.69
CA ILE A 149 -15.31 3.71 -12.40
C ILE A 149 -15.77 4.80 -11.43
N VAL A 150 -17.08 4.83 -11.15
CA VAL A 150 -17.66 5.83 -10.25
C VAL A 150 -17.33 5.48 -8.80
N VAL A 151 -16.71 6.41 -8.09
CA VAL A 151 -16.35 6.25 -6.68
C VAL A 151 -17.04 7.35 -5.86
N PRO A 152 -17.76 6.99 -4.78
CA PRO A 152 -18.30 7.96 -3.84
C PRO A 152 -17.18 8.70 -3.11
N TRP A 153 -17.06 10.00 -3.32
CA TRP A 153 -16.04 10.84 -2.69
C TRP A 153 -16.09 10.77 -1.15
N ASP A 154 -17.31 10.74 -0.60
CA ASP A 154 -17.52 10.67 0.86
C ASP A 154 -16.89 9.40 1.44
N THR A 155 -17.08 8.25 0.79
CA THR A 155 -16.51 6.96 1.22
C THR A 155 -14.99 6.96 1.07
N LEU A 156 -14.46 7.53 -0.02
CA LEU A 156 -13.02 7.63 -0.25
C LEU A 156 -12.35 8.51 0.80
N LEU A 157 -12.90 9.71 1.06
CA LEU A 157 -12.38 10.62 2.07
C LEU A 157 -12.50 10.05 3.49
N LEU A 158 -13.61 9.37 3.80
CA LEU A 158 -13.77 8.68 5.07
C LEU A 158 -12.73 7.56 5.25
N SER A 159 -12.44 6.82 4.19
CA SER A 159 -11.42 5.78 4.20
C SER A 159 -10.03 6.37 4.47
N VAL A 160 -9.66 7.48 3.82
CA VAL A 160 -8.41 8.20 4.08
C VAL A 160 -8.35 8.69 5.52
N LEU A 161 -9.44 9.28 6.02
CA LEU A 161 -9.52 9.73 7.40
C LEU A 161 -9.29 8.58 8.38
N LEU A 162 -10.01 7.47 8.22
CA LEU A 162 -9.97 6.34 9.14
C LEU A 162 -8.66 5.54 9.05
N TYR A 163 -8.12 5.32 7.85
CA TYR A 163 -6.99 4.42 7.65
C TYR A 163 -5.64 5.11 7.52
N ILE A 164 -5.61 6.44 7.32
CA ILE A 164 -4.36 7.21 7.24
C ILE A 164 -4.31 8.26 8.36
N VAL A 165 -5.26 9.22 8.38
CA VAL A 165 -5.17 10.40 9.25
C VAL A 165 -5.25 10.04 10.72
N VAL A 166 -6.20 9.20 11.11
CA VAL A 166 -6.38 8.79 12.52
C VAL A 166 -5.20 7.95 13.04
N PRO A 167 -4.71 6.89 12.33
CA PRO A 167 -3.50 6.18 12.73
C PRO A 167 -2.26 7.07 12.78
N LEU A 168 -2.10 8.00 11.82
CA LEU A 168 -0.99 8.95 11.81
C LEU A 168 -1.02 9.86 13.05
N ALA A 169 -2.18 10.44 13.36
CA ALA A 169 -2.33 11.26 14.55
C ALA A 169 -2.02 10.47 15.84
N ALA A 170 -2.54 9.24 15.96
CA ALA A 170 -2.24 8.36 17.08
C ALA A 170 -0.74 8.00 17.14
N GLY A 171 -0.11 7.71 16.00
CA GLY A 171 1.32 7.42 15.89
C GLY A 171 2.18 8.60 16.35
N ILE A 172 1.89 9.81 15.86
CA ILE A 172 2.58 11.05 16.24
C ILE A 172 2.46 11.30 17.76
N LEU A 173 1.25 11.17 18.32
CA LEU A 173 1.04 11.35 19.75
C LEU A 173 1.84 10.34 20.59
N THR A 174 1.86 9.09 20.15
CA THR A 174 2.64 8.04 20.81
C THR A 174 4.13 8.32 20.70
N ARG A 175 4.63 8.62 19.49
CA ARG A 175 6.03 8.97 19.27
C ARG A 175 6.48 10.14 20.15
N ASN A 176 5.71 11.24 20.16
CA ASN A 176 6.04 12.43 20.95
C ASN A 176 6.15 12.10 22.45
N ARG A 177 5.26 11.25 22.98
CA ARG A 177 5.33 10.79 24.38
C ARG A 177 6.57 9.94 24.65
N LEU A 178 6.90 9.01 23.76
CA LEU A 178 8.06 8.14 23.87
C LEU A 178 9.35 8.93 23.80
N VAL A 179 9.47 9.87 22.87
CA VAL A 179 10.62 10.77 22.74
C VAL A 179 10.79 11.62 24.00
N ALA A 180 9.71 12.12 24.58
CA ALA A 180 9.76 12.89 25.84
C ALA A 180 10.19 12.04 27.05
N GLN A 181 9.95 10.73 27.05
CA GLN A 181 10.28 9.81 28.14
C GLN A 181 11.70 9.22 28.06
N GLY A 182 12.19 8.94 26.86
CA GLY A 182 13.46 8.23 26.68
C GLY A 182 14.11 8.43 25.30
N GLY A 183 13.73 9.47 24.57
CA GLY A 183 14.30 9.79 23.26
C GLY A 183 13.97 8.75 22.19
N GLU A 184 14.77 8.73 21.12
CA GLU A 184 14.61 7.79 20.01
C GLU A 184 14.75 6.32 20.44
N ALA A 185 15.58 6.03 21.45
CA ALA A 185 15.74 4.69 21.98
C ALA A 185 14.42 4.12 22.55
N ALA A 186 13.58 4.96 23.16
CA ALA A 186 12.26 4.54 23.64
C ALA A 186 11.29 4.24 22.48
N VAL A 187 11.39 4.97 21.37
CA VAL A 187 10.60 4.72 20.15
C VAL A 187 11.00 3.38 19.52
N GLU A 188 12.30 3.14 19.39
CA GLU A 188 12.82 1.87 18.85
C GLU A 188 12.40 0.68 19.72
N ALA A 189 12.60 0.76 21.02
CA ALA A 189 12.20 -0.29 21.96
C ALA A 189 10.68 -0.57 21.89
N PHE A 190 9.85 0.47 21.77
CA PHE A 190 8.42 0.31 21.61
C PHE A 190 8.08 -0.38 20.28
N ARG A 191 8.69 0.06 19.15
CA ARG A 191 8.48 -0.55 17.83
C ARG A 191 8.89 -2.03 17.82
N ASP A 192 10.03 -2.37 18.40
CA ASP A 192 10.49 -3.76 18.50
C ASP A 192 9.52 -4.63 19.33
N ARG A 193 8.94 -4.06 20.40
CA ARG A 193 7.95 -4.75 21.23
C ARG A 193 6.65 -5.05 20.48
N ILE A 194 6.18 -4.12 19.62
CA ILE A 194 4.92 -4.29 18.89
C ILE A 194 5.10 -4.95 17.51
N LYS A 195 6.32 -5.10 17.02
CA LYS A 195 6.65 -5.75 15.75
C LYS A 195 6.04 -7.15 15.58
N PRO A 196 6.08 -8.05 16.58
CA PRO A 196 5.42 -9.36 16.46
C PRO A 196 3.92 -9.26 16.28
N LEU A 197 3.27 -8.27 16.91
CA LEU A 197 1.83 -8.02 16.75
C LEU A 197 1.52 -7.56 15.31
N THR A 198 2.34 -6.67 14.76
CA THR A 198 2.20 -6.20 13.38
C THR A 198 2.35 -7.35 12.38
N MET A 199 3.35 -8.21 12.57
CA MET A 199 3.56 -9.39 11.74
C MET A 199 2.40 -10.39 11.85
N ALA A 200 1.90 -10.62 13.06
CA ALA A 200 0.73 -11.48 13.27
C ALA A 200 -0.52 -10.88 12.61
N ALA A 201 -0.74 -9.57 12.76
CA ALA A 201 -1.86 -8.87 12.10
C ALA A 201 -1.78 -8.98 10.58
N LEU A 202 -0.59 -8.82 9.99
CA LEU A 202 -0.36 -9.02 8.56
C LEU A 202 -0.74 -10.45 8.11
N LEU A 203 -0.19 -11.45 8.77
CA LEU A 203 -0.45 -12.85 8.41
C LEU A 203 -1.93 -13.21 8.56
N ILE A 204 -2.57 -12.78 9.65
CA ILE A 204 -3.99 -13.00 9.89
C ILE A 204 -4.83 -12.28 8.82
N THR A 205 -4.49 -11.04 8.47
CA THR A 205 -5.19 -10.29 7.41
C THR A 205 -5.10 -11.05 6.09
N VAL A 206 -3.92 -11.49 5.69
CA VAL A 206 -3.73 -12.25 4.45
C VAL A 206 -4.57 -13.54 4.48
N VAL A 207 -4.51 -14.31 5.58
CA VAL A 207 -5.32 -15.54 5.72
C VAL A 207 -6.82 -15.25 5.66
N LEU A 208 -7.30 -14.20 6.31
CA LEU A 208 -8.72 -13.82 6.28
C LEU A 208 -9.16 -13.41 4.87
N LEU A 209 -8.38 -12.56 4.20
CA LEU A 209 -8.71 -12.06 2.86
C LEU A 209 -8.71 -13.18 1.83
N PHE A 210 -7.69 -14.05 1.83
CA PHE A 210 -7.70 -15.25 1.00
C PHE A 210 -8.83 -16.21 1.38
N GLY A 211 -9.17 -16.31 2.66
CA GLY A 211 -10.28 -17.11 3.16
C GLY A 211 -11.63 -16.60 2.66
N PHE A 212 -11.87 -15.30 2.68
CA PHE A 212 -13.09 -14.67 2.15
C PHE A 212 -13.19 -14.81 0.62
N GLN A 213 -12.09 -14.74 -0.10
CA GLN A 213 -12.04 -14.87 -1.56
C GLN A 213 -11.87 -16.31 -2.05
N GLY A 214 -11.73 -17.28 -1.14
CA GLY A 214 -11.34 -18.65 -1.45
C GLY A 214 -12.23 -19.36 -2.46
N GLU A 215 -13.54 -19.15 -2.45
CA GLU A 215 -14.47 -19.73 -3.44
C GLU A 215 -14.21 -19.18 -4.85
N LYS A 216 -13.97 -17.88 -5.00
CA LYS A 216 -13.64 -17.26 -6.29
C LYS A 216 -12.28 -17.72 -6.81
N ILE A 217 -11.28 -17.79 -5.93
CA ILE A 217 -9.93 -18.25 -6.27
C ILE A 217 -9.95 -19.71 -6.75
N LEU A 218 -10.67 -20.58 -6.04
CA LEU A 218 -10.79 -22.00 -6.41
C LEU A 218 -11.61 -22.23 -7.68
N ALA A 219 -12.63 -21.40 -7.92
CA ALA A 219 -13.44 -21.47 -9.13
C ALA A 219 -12.66 -21.05 -10.39
N ASN A 220 -11.79 -20.03 -10.25
CA ASN A 220 -11.03 -19.47 -11.37
C ASN A 220 -9.58 -19.16 -10.97
N PRO A 221 -8.71 -20.16 -10.74
CA PRO A 221 -7.33 -19.93 -10.30
C PRO A 221 -6.49 -19.12 -11.32
N LEU A 222 -6.87 -19.17 -12.60
CA LEU A 222 -6.23 -18.40 -13.65
C LEU A 222 -6.31 -16.88 -13.40
N VAL A 223 -7.38 -16.40 -12.76
CA VAL A 223 -7.56 -14.97 -12.45
C VAL A 223 -6.42 -14.42 -11.61
N ILE A 224 -5.90 -15.21 -10.66
CA ILE A 224 -4.75 -14.79 -9.83
C ILE A 224 -3.53 -14.50 -10.71
N VAL A 225 -3.25 -15.39 -11.68
CA VAL A 225 -2.14 -15.21 -12.61
C VAL A 225 -2.36 -13.98 -13.50
N LEU A 226 -3.59 -13.80 -14.00
CA LEU A 226 -3.92 -12.65 -14.84
C LEU A 226 -3.77 -11.31 -14.10
N ILE A 227 -4.16 -11.25 -12.82
CA ILE A 227 -3.95 -10.07 -11.99
C ILE A 227 -2.46 -9.87 -11.67
N ALA A 228 -1.72 -10.95 -11.41
CA ALA A 228 -0.30 -10.86 -11.07
C ALA A 228 0.56 -10.34 -12.22
N VAL A 229 0.21 -10.61 -13.48
CA VAL A 229 1.00 -10.18 -14.65
C VAL A 229 1.22 -8.66 -14.70
N PRO A 230 0.19 -7.80 -14.74
CA PRO A 230 0.41 -6.35 -14.75
C PRO A 230 1.11 -5.84 -13.49
N LEU A 231 0.88 -6.46 -12.32
CA LEU A 231 1.55 -6.11 -11.08
C LEU A 231 3.05 -6.40 -11.12
N LEU A 232 3.46 -7.55 -11.65
CA LEU A 232 4.87 -7.90 -11.81
C LEU A 232 5.56 -6.96 -12.80
N ILE A 233 4.93 -6.69 -13.95
CA ILE A 233 5.47 -5.75 -14.95
C ILE A 233 5.63 -4.36 -14.33
N GLN A 234 4.64 -3.90 -13.58
CA GLN A 234 4.71 -2.64 -12.85
C GLN A 234 5.86 -2.62 -11.86
N SER A 235 5.97 -3.62 -11.00
CA SER A 235 6.99 -3.67 -9.94
C SER A 235 8.41 -3.63 -10.52
N TYR A 236 8.71 -4.51 -11.48
CA TYR A 236 10.02 -4.51 -12.14
C TYR A 236 10.27 -3.27 -12.99
N GLY A 237 9.24 -2.78 -13.69
CA GLY A 237 9.32 -1.57 -14.51
C GLY A 237 9.63 -0.33 -13.67
N ILE A 238 8.93 -0.13 -12.57
CA ILE A 238 9.17 0.99 -11.65
C ILE A 238 10.54 0.87 -10.97
N PHE A 239 10.95 -0.34 -10.58
CA PHE A 239 12.30 -0.55 -10.08
C PHE A 239 13.35 -0.08 -11.08
N ALA A 240 13.23 -0.51 -12.35
CA ALA A 240 14.15 -0.15 -13.40
C ALA A 240 14.18 1.36 -13.66
N ILE A 241 13.02 2.02 -13.67
CA ILE A 241 12.90 3.48 -13.83
C ILE A 241 13.57 4.21 -12.67
N ALA A 242 13.21 3.87 -11.41
CA ALA A 242 13.71 4.55 -10.23
C ALA A 242 15.23 4.34 -10.06
N TYR A 243 15.70 3.10 -10.16
CA TYR A 243 17.11 2.78 -10.03
C TYR A 243 17.93 3.34 -11.21
N GLY A 244 17.40 3.25 -12.45
CA GLY A 244 18.01 3.83 -13.64
C GLY A 244 18.16 5.34 -13.53
N ALA A 245 17.12 6.05 -13.07
CA ALA A 245 17.17 7.49 -12.82
C ALA A 245 18.21 7.84 -11.74
N ALA A 246 18.24 7.09 -10.65
CA ALA A 246 19.23 7.29 -9.57
C ALA A 246 20.67 7.09 -10.09
N ARG A 247 20.92 6.07 -10.89
CA ARG A 247 22.22 5.82 -11.54
C ARG A 247 22.60 6.94 -12.52
N ALA A 248 21.66 7.39 -13.34
CA ALA A 248 21.89 8.49 -14.31
C ALA A 248 22.24 9.80 -13.61
N LEU A 249 21.61 10.08 -12.47
CA LEU A 249 21.86 11.25 -11.65
C LEU A 249 23.03 11.07 -10.66
N ARG A 250 23.74 9.93 -10.73
CA ARG A 250 24.90 9.61 -9.89
C ARG A 250 24.60 9.66 -8.39
N VAL A 251 23.39 9.21 -8.01
CA VAL A 251 23.03 9.06 -6.60
C VAL A 251 23.81 7.88 -6.00
N PRO A 252 24.39 8.01 -4.80
CA PRO A 252 25.10 6.92 -4.13
C PRO A 252 24.22 5.68 -3.95
N PHE A 253 24.82 4.48 -3.95
CA PHE A 253 24.09 3.21 -3.93
C PHE A 253 23.22 3.05 -2.68
N ASP A 254 23.72 3.44 -1.54
CA ASP A 254 23.04 3.40 -0.23
C ASP A 254 21.77 4.27 -0.15
N ILE A 255 21.64 5.23 -1.07
CA ILE A 255 20.44 6.06 -1.27
C ILE A 255 19.63 5.54 -2.46
N ALA A 256 20.27 5.16 -3.57
CA ALA A 256 19.61 4.73 -4.79
C ALA A 256 18.81 3.43 -4.60
N ALA A 257 19.33 2.49 -3.79
CA ALA A 257 18.66 1.23 -3.51
C ALA A 257 17.35 1.43 -2.73
N PRO A 258 17.33 2.15 -1.58
CA PRO A 258 16.08 2.51 -0.90
C PRO A 258 15.09 3.27 -1.80
N CYS A 259 15.56 4.22 -2.60
CA CYS A 259 14.74 4.95 -3.58
C CYS A 259 13.96 4.00 -4.50
N ALA A 260 14.66 3.04 -5.11
CA ALA A 260 14.05 2.09 -6.03
C ALA A 260 13.08 1.16 -5.30
N MET A 261 13.42 0.71 -4.09
CA MET A 261 12.56 -0.17 -3.28
C MET A 261 11.27 0.52 -2.82
N ILE A 262 11.35 1.79 -2.40
CA ILE A 262 10.16 2.58 -2.07
C ILE A 262 9.28 2.76 -3.32
N GLY A 263 9.89 3.09 -4.46
CA GLY A 263 9.18 3.25 -5.72
C GLY A 263 8.41 1.99 -6.13
N THR A 264 9.01 0.83 -5.95
CA THR A 264 8.45 -0.46 -6.35
C THR A 264 7.33 -0.96 -5.44
N SER A 265 7.40 -0.63 -4.15
CA SER A 265 6.50 -1.16 -3.14
C SER A 265 5.09 -0.58 -3.22
N ASN A 266 4.08 -1.41 -2.97
CA ASN A 266 2.67 -1.02 -2.91
C ASN A 266 2.15 -1.09 -1.48
N PHE A 267 1.35 -0.10 -1.08
CA PHE A 267 0.73 -0.09 0.24
C PHE A 267 -0.57 -0.90 0.22
N PHE A 268 -0.43 -2.23 0.28
CA PHE A 268 -1.56 -3.13 0.13
C PHE A 268 -2.58 -2.98 1.26
N GLU A 269 -2.15 -2.70 2.49
CA GLU A 269 -3.03 -2.56 3.65
C GLU A 269 -4.06 -1.44 3.43
N LEU A 270 -3.60 -0.30 2.94
CA LEU A 270 -4.48 0.81 2.59
C LEU A 270 -5.34 0.47 1.37
N ALA A 271 -4.75 -0.10 0.33
CA ALA A 271 -5.45 -0.46 -0.90
C ALA A 271 -6.60 -1.43 -0.62
N VAL A 272 -6.35 -2.47 0.20
CA VAL A 272 -7.37 -3.45 0.59
C VAL A 272 -8.47 -2.82 1.44
N ALA A 273 -8.11 -1.95 2.41
CA ALA A 273 -9.08 -1.26 3.24
C ALA A 273 -10.04 -0.40 2.41
N VAL A 274 -9.47 0.37 1.49
CA VAL A 274 -10.23 1.23 0.58
C VAL A 274 -11.05 0.41 -0.41
N ALA A 275 -10.48 -0.67 -0.99
CA ALA A 275 -11.20 -1.56 -1.89
C ALA A 275 -12.43 -2.19 -1.23
N ILE A 276 -12.29 -2.66 0.02
CA ILE A 276 -13.41 -3.21 0.79
C ILE A 276 -14.47 -2.13 1.07
N SER A 277 -14.05 -0.94 1.47
CA SER A 277 -14.96 0.15 1.80
C SER A 277 -15.73 0.67 0.59
N LEU A 278 -15.13 0.69 -0.60
CA LEU A 278 -15.74 1.18 -1.83
C LEU A 278 -16.55 0.12 -2.57
N PHE A 279 -16.05 -1.11 -2.63
CA PHE A 279 -16.57 -2.15 -3.51
C PHE A 279 -17.05 -3.41 -2.76
N GLY A 280 -16.83 -3.46 -1.44
CA GLY A 280 -17.22 -4.59 -0.60
C GLY A 280 -16.14 -5.68 -0.50
N LEU A 281 -16.27 -6.49 0.56
CA LEU A 281 -15.31 -7.54 0.94
C LEU A 281 -15.09 -8.61 -0.15
N ASN A 282 -16.15 -8.97 -0.85
CA ASN A 282 -16.15 -10.03 -1.88
C ASN A 282 -15.97 -9.49 -3.30
N SER A 283 -15.54 -8.23 -3.47
CA SER A 283 -15.35 -7.62 -4.78
C SER A 283 -14.10 -8.14 -5.49
N GLY A 284 -14.07 -8.02 -6.82
CA GLY A 284 -12.86 -8.24 -7.61
C GLY A 284 -11.75 -7.23 -7.29
N ALA A 285 -12.11 -6.00 -6.89
CA ALA A 285 -11.15 -4.99 -6.45
C ALA A 285 -10.41 -5.43 -5.18
N ALA A 286 -11.14 -5.94 -4.17
CA ALA A 286 -10.51 -6.50 -2.97
C ALA A 286 -9.62 -7.71 -3.31
N LEU A 287 -10.04 -8.59 -4.23
CA LEU A 287 -9.21 -9.70 -4.69
C LEU A 287 -7.90 -9.21 -5.33
N ALA A 288 -7.98 -8.23 -6.24
CA ALA A 288 -6.81 -7.71 -6.92
C ALA A 288 -5.81 -7.07 -5.96
N THR A 289 -6.29 -6.37 -4.92
CA THR A 289 -5.40 -5.83 -3.88
C THR A 289 -4.72 -6.92 -3.06
N VAL A 290 -5.39 -8.03 -2.79
CA VAL A 290 -4.82 -9.18 -2.08
C VAL A 290 -3.73 -9.88 -2.91
N VAL A 291 -3.94 -10.02 -4.22
CA VAL A 291 -2.90 -10.57 -5.13
C VAL A 291 -1.63 -9.72 -5.12
N GLY A 292 -1.75 -8.41 -4.89
CA GLY A 292 -0.61 -7.51 -4.77
C GLY A 292 0.31 -7.74 -3.57
N VAL A 293 -0.07 -8.63 -2.64
CA VAL A 293 0.80 -9.08 -1.53
C VAL A 293 1.82 -10.12 -2.00
N LEU A 294 1.47 -10.88 -3.04
CA LEU A 294 2.33 -11.93 -3.61
C LEU A 294 3.49 -11.33 -4.41
#